data_5eedabb5ffd72819eb79813768e1a7bb
#
_entry.id   5eedabb5ffd72819eb79813768e1a7bb
#
_cell.length_a   1.000
_cell.length_b   1.000
_cell.length_c   1.000
_cell.angle_alpha   90.00
_cell.angle_beta   90.00
_cell.angle_gamma   90.00
#
_symmetry.space_group_name_H-M   'P 1'
#
loop_
_entity.id
_entity.type
_entity.pdbx_description
1 polymer ?
#
loop_
_entity_poly.entity_id
_entity_poly.type
_entity_poly.pdbx_seq_one_letter_code
_entity_poly.pdbx_strand_id
1 'polypeptide(L)'
;RTSSELVLAGGKGINVSIVLGNLGIKSTALGFIAGFTGDEIVRRLHNGGINSEFIKINDGISRINIKLKSIDGTEINGQGPHIDSSHIEQLMNRLRRLESGDVLVLAGSIPAGISDNIYKDIMDMLKDKGVQIVVDATSRLLTNVLEYNPFFIKPNQHELGDIFNVTLNTQEEVIPYALELKKMGAVNVCVSMGGKGAILVADDGNVYKAKAPD
;
A
#
# COMPACT_ATOMS: atom_id res chain seq x y z
N ARG A 1 10.47 25.02 19.72
CA ARG A 1 9.30 25.50 18.96
C ARG A 1 9.51 25.14 17.50
N THR A 2 8.47 24.66 16.84
CA THR A 2 8.47 24.39 15.40
C THR A 2 8.40 25.72 14.63
N SER A 3 9.07 25.80 13.49
CA SER A 3 9.02 26.95 12.59
C SER A 3 7.82 26.89 11.63
N SER A 4 7.34 25.67 11.34
CA SER A 4 6.17 25.41 10.51
C SER A 4 5.59 24.04 10.84
N GLU A 5 4.29 23.91 10.64
CA GLU A 5 3.56 22.66 10.84
C GLU A 5 2.68 22.40 9.61
N LEU A 6 2.68 21.17 9.13
CA LEU A 6 1.85 20.74 8.02
C LEU A 6 1.09 19.47 8.42
N VAL A 7 -0.23 19.53 8.34
CA VAL A 7 -1.11 18.37 8.59
C VAL A 7 -1.62 17.86 7.26
N LEU A 8 -1.41 16.57 6.99
CA LEU A 8 -1.83 15.91 5.75
C LEU A 8 -2.67 14.67 6.07
N ALA A 9 -3.68 14.39 5.25
CA ALA A 9 -4.23 13.05 5.19
C ALA A 9 -3.15 12.12 4.64
N GLY A 10 -2.91 10.99 5.30
CA GLY A 10 -1.80 10.11 4.96
C GLY A 10 -2.14 8.64 5.11
N GLY A 11 -1.20 7.83 4.68
CA GLY A 11 -1.28 6.38 4.56
C GLY A 11 -1.05 5.94 3.11
N LYS A 12 -0.39 4.80 2.88
CA LYS A 12 -0.03 4.35 1.52
C LYS A 12 -1.24 4.33 0.58
N GLY A 13 -2.38 3.72 1.00
CA GLY A 13 -3.59 3.66 0.18
C GLY A 13 -4.20 5.04 -0.13
N ILE A 14 -4.23 5.94 0.86
CA ILE A 14 -4.69 7.32 0.65
C ILE A 14 -3.79 8.06 -0.34
N ASN A 15 -2.46 7.90 -0.22
CA ASN A 15 -1.51 8.53 -1.14
C ASN A 15 -1.70 8.02 -2.57
N VAL A 16 -2.00 6.74 -2.77
CA VAL A 16 -2.36 6.20 -4.09
C VAL A 16 -3.60 6.91 -4.64
N SER A 17 -4.66 7.05 -3.85
CA SER A 17 -5.88 7.75 -4.29
C SER A 17 -5.63 9.22 -4.61
N ILE A 18 -4.77 9.91 -3.86
CA ILE A 18 -4.38 11.31 -4.13
C ILE A 18 -3.65 11.40 -5.47
N VAL A 19 -2.67 10.52 -5.72
CA VAL A 19 -1.91 10.51 -6.98
C VAL A 19 -2.82 10.18 -8.16
N LEU A 20 -3.69 9.17 -8.04
CA LEU A 20 -4.66 8.84 -9.08
C LEU A 20 -5.60 10.01 -9.38
N GLY A 21 -6.10 10.70 -8.35
CA GLY A 21 -6.94 11.89 -8.51
C GLY A 21 -6.22 13.01 -9.26
N ASN A 22 -4.93 13.26 -8.97
CA ASN A 22 -4.11 14.25 -9.69
C ASN A 22 -3.88 13.87 -11.16
N LEU A 23 -3.95 12.57 -11.49
CA LEU A 23 -3.88 12.05 -12.86
C LEU A 23 -5.25 11.97 -13.54
N GLY A 24 -6.33 12.44 -12.89
CA GLY A 24 -7.69 12.39 -13.43
C GLY A 24 -8.36 11.00 -13.33
N ILE A 25 -7.77 10.07 -12.59
CA ILE A 25 -8.29 8.71 -12.40
C ILE A 25 -9.10 8.66 -11.12
N LYS A 26 -10.35 8.23 -11.22
CA LYS A 26 -11.24 8.07 -10.05
C LYS A 26 -10.86 6.80 -9.27
N SER A 27 -10.82 6.93 -7.96
CA SER A 27 -10.64 5.81 -7.04
C SER A 27 -11.49 6.01 -5.79
N THR A 28 -11.69 4.93 -5.02
CA THR A 28 -12.36 4.97 -3.72
C THR A 28 -11.40 4.47 -2.66
N ALA A 29 -11.06 5.33 -1.68
CA ALA A 29 -10.24 4.95 -0.55
C ALA A 29 -11.06 4.13 0.44
N LEU A 30 -10.54 2.95 0.81
CA LEU A 30 -11.13 2.03 1.80
C LEU A 30 -10.18 1.89 2.99
N GLY A 31 -10.73 1.56 4.14
CA GLY A 31 -9.97 1.31 5.37
C GLY A 31 -10.79 1.65 6.61
N PHE A 32 -10.09 1.86 7.71
CA PHE A 32 -10.71 2.14 9.01
C PHE A 32 -10.35 3.53 9.49
N ILE A 33 -11.33 4.23 10.05
CA ILE A 33 -11.15 5.55 10.66
C ILE A 33 -11.79 5.59 12.05
N ALA A 34 -11.27 6.47 12.92
CA ALA A 34 -11.82 6.69 14.25
C ALA A 34 -11.64 8.14 14.70
N GLY A 35 -12.57 8.62 15.51
CA GLY A 35 -12.53 9.91 16.19
C GLY A 35 -12.31 11.11 15.25
N PHE A 36 -11.96 12.26 15.83
CA PHE A 36 -11.80 13.52 15.10
C PHE A 36 -10.71 13.48 14.02
N THR A 37 -9.66 12.70 14.22
CA THR A 37 -8.58 12.54 13.22
C THR A 37 -9.07 11.76 11.99
N GLY A 38 -9.95 10.78 12.18
CA GLY A 38 -10.62 10.08 11.09
C GLY A 38 -11.58 10.97 10.32
N ASP A 39 -12.38 11.76 11.03
CA ASP A 39 -13.30 12.72 10.41
C ASP A 39 -12.52 13.79 9.59
N GLU A 40 -11.35 14.23 10.08
CA GLU A 40 -10.48 15.16 9.35
C GLU A 40 -9.86 14.52 8.10
N ILE A 41 -9.51 13.23 8.12
CA ILE A 41 -9.05 12.51 6.92
C ILE A 41 -10.15 12.54 5.86
N VAL A 42 -11.38 12.16 6.21
CA VAL A 42 -12.53 12.17 5.27
C VAL A 42 -12.76 13.56 4.70
N ARG A 43 -12.77 14.60 5.56
CA ARG A 43 -12.96 15.98 5.13
C ARG A 43 -11.92 16.42 4.10
N ARG A 44 -10.64 16.08 4.33
CA ARG A 44 -9.55 16.44 3.40
C ARG A 44 -9.66 15.70 2.08
N LEU A 45 -9.98 14.41 2.09
CA LEU A 45 -10.16 13.62 0.86
C LEU A 45 -11.35 14.17 0.05
N HIS A 46 -12.47 14.44 0.70
CA HIS A 46 -13.65 15.04 0.05
C HIS A 46 -13.30 16.39 -0.59
N ASN A 47 -12.58 17.27 0.11
CA ASN A 47 -12.15 18.56 -0.43
C ASN A 47 -11.18 18.41 -1.62
N GLY A 48 -10.43 17.30 -1.67
CA GLY A 48 -9.56 16.93 -2.79
C GLY A 48 -10.29 16.18 -3.93
N GLY A 49 -11.62 16.02 -3.84
CA GLY A 49 -12.40 15.29 -4.86
C GLY A 49 -12.20 13.78 -4.87
N ILE A 50 -11.66 13.21 -3.77
CA ILE A 50 -11.38 11.78 -3.65
C ILE A 50 -12.53 11.09 -2.92
N ASN A 51 -13.07 10.04 -3.53
CA ASN A 51 -14.09 9.22 -2.90
C ASN A 51 -13.51 8.37 -1.77
N SER A 52 -14.28 8.19 -0.71
CA SER A 52 -13.90 7.32 0.40
C SER A 52 -15.11 6.57 0.97
N GLU A 53 -14.90 5.31 1.30
CA GLU A 53 -15.88 4.45 1.95
C GLU A 53 -15.23 3.80 3.19
N PHE A 54 -14.78 4.62 4.13
CA PHE A 54 -14.16 4.14 5.36
C PHE A 54 -15.19 3.50 6.30
N ILE A 55 -14.71 2.49 7.04
CA ILE A 55 -15.44 1.88 8.14
C ILE A 55 -15.09 2.69 9.39
N LYS A 56 -16.13 3.27 10.03
CA LYS A 56 -15.94 4.09 11.22
C LYS A 56 -15.92 3.19 12.47
N ILE A 57 -14.85 3.33 13.25
CA ILE A 57 -14.67 2.70 14.55
C ILE A 57 -15.10 3.71 15.60
N ASN A 58 -15.90 3.24 16.56
CA ASN A 58 -16.51 4.13 17.56
C ASN A 58 -15.50 4.63 18.59
N ASP A 59 -14.50 3.80 18.95
CA ASP A 59 -13.53 4.08 20.00
C ASP A 59 -12.15 4.44 19.44
N GLY A 60 -11.47 5.34 20.13
CA GLY A 60 -10.12 5.77 19.78
C GLY A 60 -10.08 6.85 18.70
N ILE A 61 -8.91 6.99 18.09
CA ILE A 61 -8.64 7.94 17.00
C ILE A 61 -7.82 7.27 15.90
N SER A 62 -8.00 7.71 14.65
CA SER A 62 -7.09 7.34 13.56
C SER A 62 -5.67 7.81 13.91
N ARG A 63 -4.69 6.96 13.65
CA ARG A 63 -3.30 7.22 14.08
C ARG A 63 -2.76 8.53 13.52
N ILE A 64 -1.95 9.21 14.33
CA ILE A 64 -1.17 10.37 13.93
C ILE A 64 0.29 9.91 13.82
N ASN A 65 0.91 10.21 12.69
CA ASN A 65 2.34 10.04 12.50
C ASN A 65 3.00 11.41 12.42
N ILE A 66 4.05 11.62 13.20
CA ILE A 66 4.81 12.87 13.23
C ILE A 66 6.16 12.63 12.56
N LYS A 67 6.48 13.49 11.58
CA LYS A 67 7.78 13.48 10.90
C LYS A 67 8.52 14.77 11.24
N LEU A 68 9.67 14.64 11.88
CA LEU A 68 10.52 15.79 12.25
C LEU A 68 11.53 16.05 11.14
N LYS A 69 11.29 17.08 10.31
CA LYS A 69 12.18 17.42 9.18
C LYS A 69 13.57 17.92 9.62
N SER A 70 13.67 18.50 10.83
CA SER A 70 14.92 19.05 11.37
C SER A 70 15.86 17.97 11.97
N ILE A 71 15.35 16.75 12.17
CA ILE A 71 16.10 15.63 12.72
C ILE A 71 15.93 14.48 11.72
N ASP A 72 16.98 14.23 10.94
CA ASP A 72 16.93 13.28 9.83
C ASP A 72 16.45 11.89 10.28
N GLY A 73 15.45 11.38 9.57
CA GLY A 73 14.88 10.06 9.79
C GLY A 73 14.05 9.89 11.07
N THR A 74 13.73 10.95 11.84
CA THR A 74 12.93 10.80 13.06
C THR A 74 11.44 10.84 12.76
N GLU A 75 10.77 9.70 13.03
CA GLU A 75 9.33 9.53 12.91
C GLU A 75 8.74 8.97 14.21
N ILE A 76 7.61 9.54 14.65
CA ILE A 76 6.80 9.01 15.75
C ILE A 76 5.51 8.47 15.15
N ASN A 77 5.34 7.15 15.21
CA ASN A 77 4.20 6.47 14.62
C ASN A 77 3.20 6.08 15.71
N GLY A 78 1.99 6.67 15.66
CA GLY A 78 0.89 6.27 16.53
C GLY A 78 0.36 4.88 16.17
N GLN A 79 -0.37 4.25 17.10
CA GLN A 79 -0.90 2.89 16.90
C GLN A 79 -2.25 2.87 16.16
N GLY A 80 -3.10 3.85 16.38
CA GLY A 80 -4.46 3.87 15.86
C GLY A 80 -5.46 3.09 16.74
N PRO A 81 -6.74 2.99 16.29
CA PRO A 81 -7.79 2.35 17.05
C PRO A 81 -7.68 0.82 16.99
N HIS A 82 -8.33 0.15 17.95
CA HIS A 82 -8.51 -1.30 17.89
C HIS A 82 -9.55 -1.66 16.82
N ILE A 83 -9.23 -2.66 16.01
CA ILE A 83 -10.10 -3.14 14.92
C ILE A 83 -10.55 -4.56 15.29
N ASP A 84 -11.83 -4.76 15.47
CA ASP A 84 -12.40 -6.06 15.79
C ASP A 84 -12.87 -6.82 14.53
N SER A 85 -13.30 -8.08 14.73
CA SER A 85 -13.75 -8.96 13.65
C SER A 85 -14.95 -8.42 12.88
N SER A 86 -15.86 -7.67 13.55
CA SER A 86 -17.04 -7.11 12.87
C SER A 86 -16.67 -6.01 11.89
N HIS A 87 -15.64 -5.21 12.18
CA HIS A 87 -15.10 -4.22 11.26
C HIS A 87 -14.41 -4.89 10.07
N ILE A 88 -13.66 -5.98 10.31
CA ILE A 88 -13.06 -6.78 9.23
C ILE A 88 -14.13 -7.36 8.32
N GLU A 89 -15.21 -7.91 8.88
CA GLU A 89 -16.31 -8.44 8.08
C GLU A 89 -16.98 -7.36 7.20
N GLN A 90 -17.15 -6.15 7.73
CA GLN A 90 -17.64 -5.02 6.94
C GLN A 90 -16.71 -4.70 5.76
N LEU A 91 -15.36 -4.73 5.97
CA LEU A 91 -14.40 -4.56 4.90
C LEU A 91 -14.53 -5.66 3.85
N MET A 92 -14.55 -6.93 4.29
CA MET A 92 -14.72 -8.07 3.38
C MET A 92 -16.01 -7.99 2.58
N ASN A 93 -17.11 -7.57 3.21
CA ASN A 93 -18.40 -7.38 2.51
C ASN A 93 -18.35 -6.29 1.43
N ARG A 94 -17.56 -5.22 1.62
CA ARG A 94 -17.33 -4.21 0.59
C ARG A 94 -16.48 -4.76 -0.55
N LEU A 95 -15.40 -5.46 -0.23
CA LEU A 95 -14.52 -6.06 -1.24
C LEU A 95 -15.21 -7.16 -2.07
N ARG A 96 -16.18 -7.88 -1.50
CA ARG A 96 -17.00 -8.85 -2.26
C ARG A 96 -17.81 -8.24 -3.40
N ARG A 97 -18.02 -6.92 -3.41
CA ARG A 97 -18.73 -6.21 -4.49
C ARG A 97 -17.85 -5.93 -5.71
N LEU A 98 -16.54 -6.13 -5.57
CA LEU A 98 -15.62 -5.96 -6.70
C LEU A 98 -15.92 -6.98 -7.80
N GLU A 99 -15.80 -6.53 -9.04
CA GLU A 99 -16.14 -7.27 -10.25
C GLU A 99 -14.94 -7.32 -11.21
N SER A 100 -15.08 -8.10 -12.27
CA SER A 100 -14.05 -8.20 -13.31
C SER A 100 -13.78 -6.84 -13.95
N GLY A 101 -12.49 -6.49 -14.04
CA GLY A 101 -12.02 -5.19 -14.53
C GLY A 101 -11.76 -4.16 -13.44
N ASP A 102 -12.19 -4.40 -12.20
CA ASP A 102 -11.81 -3.57 -11.08
C ASP A 102 -10.32 -3.78 -10.72
N VAL A 103 -9.70 -2.72 -10.18
CA VAL A 103 -8.33 -2.75 -9.65
C VAL A 103 -8.39 -2.51 -8.15
N LEU A 104 -7.93 -3.49 -7.36
CA LEU A 104 -7.78 -3.37 -5.92
C LEU A 104 -6.33 -3.13 -5.54
N VAL A 105 -6.05 -2.04 -4.81
CA VAL A 105 -4.72 -1.76 -4.27
C VAL A 105 -4.69 -2.09 -2.77
N LEU A 106 -3.95 -3.13 -2.41
CA LEU A 106 -3.65 -3.51 -1.03
C LEU A 106 -2.34 -2.82 -0.62
N ALA A 107 -2.44 -1.80 0.23
CA ALA A 107 -1.28 -0.97 0.54
C ALA A 107 -1.17 -0.66 2.04
N GLY A 108 0.06 -0.68 2.54
CA GLY A 108 0.39 -0.30 3.91
C GLY A 108 0.61 -1.47 4.85
N SER A 109 0.77 -1.13 6.13
CA SER A 109 0.93 -2.09 7.23
C SER A 109 -0.42 -2.55 7.75
N ILE A 110 -0.46 -3.77 8.25
CA ILE A 110 -1.64 -4.31 8.95
C ILE A 110 -1.68 -3.73 10.37
N PRO A 111 -2.82 -3.16 10.80
CA PRO A 111 -2.98 -2.70 12.17
C PRO A 111 -2.86 -3.83 13.20
N ALA A 112 -2.43 -3.49 14.41
CA ALA A 112 -2.39 -4.45 15.52
C ALA A 112 -3.77 -5.06 15.78
N GLY A 113 -3.81 -6.37 16.02
CA GLY A 113 -5.05 -7.12 16.25
C GLY A 113 -5.69 -7.72 14.99
N ILE A 114 -5.22 -7.36 13.80
CA ILE A 114 -5.62 -8.01 12.54
C ILE A 114 -4.60 -9.10 12.18
N SER A 115 -5.10 -10.21 11.65
CA SER A 115 -4.24 -11.31 11.18
C SER A 115 -3.31 -10.85 10.06
N ASP A 116 -2.03 -11.26 10.11
CA ASP A 116 -1.06 -11.09 9.02
C ASP A 116 -1.50 -11.79 7.72
N ASN A 117 -2.53 -12.63 7.78
CA ASN A 117 -3.08 -13.31 6.61
C ASN A 117 -4.18 -12.50 5.90
N ILE A 118 -4.57 -11.32 6.39
CA ILE A 118 -5.70 -10.56 5.81
C ILE A 118 -5.56 -10.32 4.30
N TYR A 119 -4.36 -10.03 3.80
CA TYR A 119 -4.13 -9.83 2.36
C TYR A 119 -4.30 -11.15 1.59
N LYS A 120 -3.80 -12.25 2.14
CA LYS A 120 -4.02 -13.59 1.60
C LYS A 120 -5.51 -13.93 1.54
N ASP A 121 -6.25 -13.71 2.65
CA ASP A 121 -7.68 -13.98 2.73
C ASP A 121 -8.49 -13.16 1.71
N ILE A 122 -8.11 -11.89 1.51
CA ILE A 122 -8.70 -11.02 0.48
C ILE A 122 -8.41 -11.57 -0.92
N MET A 123 -7.17 -11.97 -1.22
CA MET A 123 -6.80 -12.48 -2.53
C MET A 123 -7.48 -13.82 -2.82
N ASP A 124 -7.56 -14.72 -1.84
CA ASP A 124 -8.29 -16.00 -1.98
C ASP A 124 -9.78 -15.76 -2.27
N MET A 125 -10.40 -14.81 -1.57
CA MET A 125 -11.80 -14.44 -1.80
C MET A 125 -12.07 -13.88 -3.21
N LEU A 126 -11.09 -13.20 -3.82
CA LEU A 126 -11.24 -12.50 -5.09
C LEU A 126 -10.64 -13.26 -6.30
N LYS A 127 -9.96 -14.38 -6.09
CA LYS A 127 -9.17 -15.10 -7.11
C LYS A 127 -9.91 -15.41 -8.42
N ASP A 128 -11.22 -15.71 -8.33
CA ASP A 128 -12.04 -16.11 -9.49
C ASP A 128 -12.91 -14.96 -10.04
N LYS A 129 -12.71 -13.73 -9.54
CA LYS A 129 -13.55 -12.57 -9.91
C LYS A 129 -13.00 -11.73 -11.05
N GLY A 130 -11.78 -11.97 -11.51
CA GLY A 130 -11.13 -11.17 -12.54
C GLY A 130 -10.74 -9.76 -12.08
N VAL A 131 -10.59 -9.56 -10.77
CA VAL A 131 -10.09 -8.33 -10.17
C VAL A 131 -8.57 -8.30 -10.27
N GLN A 132 -8.00 -7.19 -10.74
CA GLN A 132 -6.56 -7.00 -10.75
C GLN A 132 -6.10 -6.52 -9.37
N ILE A 133 -5.19 -7.25 -8.72
CA ILE A 133 -4.73 -6.91 -7.37
C ILE A 133 -3.29 -6.40 -7.41
N VAL A 134 -3.13 -5.19 -6.90
CA VAL A 134 -1.83 -4.49 -6.72
C VAL A 134 -1.45 -4.57 -5.26
N VAL A 135 -0.21 -4.98 -4.93
CA VAL A 135 0.25 -5.09 -3.55
C VAL A 135 1.49 -4.22 -3.29
N ASP A 136 1.35 -3.27 -2.35
CA ASP A 136 2.43 -2.43 -1.82
C ASP A 136 2.55 -2.62 -0.30
N ALA A 137 3.13 -3.73 0.10
CA ALA A 137 3.21 -4.17 1.48
C ALA A 137 4.66 -4.53 1.89
N THR A 138 4.88 -4.68 3.18
CA THR A 138 6.18 -5.11 3.72
C THR A 138 6.51 -6.55 3.32
N SER A 139 7.80 -6.89 3.34
CA SER A 139 8.39 -8.12 2.82
C SER A 139 7.59 -9.40 3.11
N ARG A 140 7.22 -9.64 4.37
CA ARG A 140 6.48 -10.84 4.77
C ARG A 140 5.05 -10.88 4.21
N LEU A 141 4.35 -9.75 4.21
CA LEU A 141 2.98 -9.69 3.68
C LEU A 141 2.97 -9.87 2.16
N LEU A 142 4.01 -9.37 1.50
CA LEU A 142 4.16 -9.50 0.06
C LEU A 142 4.44 -10.95 -0.35
N THR A 143 5.35 -11.65 0.34
CA THR A 143 5.65 -13.05 0.01
C THR A 143 4.46 -13.99 0.24
N ASN A 144 3.63 -13.72 1.25
CA ASN A 144 2.45 -14.53 1.56
C ASN A 144 1.35 -14.49 0.47
N VAL A 145 1.41 -13.53 -0.44
CA VAL A 145 0.37 -13.36 -1.48
C VAL A 145 0.84 -13.75 -2.88
N LEU A 146 2.11 -14.09 -3.08
CA LEU A 146 2.65 -14.41 -4.41
C LEU A 146 1.98 -15.63 -5.04
N GLU A 147 1.58 -16.63 -4.26
CA GLU A 147 0.85 -17.82 -4.73
C GLU A 147 -0.50 -17.49 -5.41
N TYR A 148 -1.06 -16.29 -5.15
CA TYR A 148 -2.32 -15.80 -5.74
C TYR A 148 -2.11 -14.96 -7.00
N ASN A 149 -0.90 -14.90 -7.53
CA ASN A 149 -0.53 -14.18 -8.74
C ASN A 149 -0.97 -12.71 -8.75
N PRO A 150 -0.51 -11.87 -7.80
CA PRO A 150 -0.83 -10.45 -7.81
C PRO A 150 -0.45 -9.82 -9.15
N PHE A 151 -1.35 -9.01 -9.72
CA PHE A 151 -1.14 -8.34 -11.01
C PHE A 151 0.11 -7.44 -10.97
N PHE A 152 0.33 -6.78 -9.84
CA PHE A 152 1.47 -5.88 -9.68
C PHE A 152 1.92 -5.83 -8.23
N ILE A 153 3.23 -5.91 -7.99
CA ILE A 153 3.84 -5.72 -6.69
C ILE A 153 4.89 -4.61 -6.75
N LYS A 154 5.04 -3.87 -5.61
CA LYS A 154 6.00 -2.77 -5.55
C LYS A 154 6.84 -2.77 -4.26
N PRO A 155 7.78 -3.67 -4.07
CA PRO A 155 8.77 -3.53 -3.00
C PRO A 155 9.73 -2.37 -3.29
N ASN A 156 10.30 -1.78 -2.25
CA ASN A 156 11.51 -0.99 -2.41
C ASN A 156 12.77 -1.88 -2.38
N GLN A 157 13.96 -1.32 -2.70
CA GLN A 157 15.21 -2.08 -2.75
C GLN A 157 15.57 -2.75 -1.41
N HIS A 158 15.19 -2.14 -0.27
CA HIS A 158 15.46 -2.69 1.06
C HIS A 158 14.50 -3.83 1.37
N GLU A 159 13.19 -3.64 1.12
CA GLU A 159 12.18 -4.69 1.26
C GLU A 159 12.50 -5.91 0.39
N LEU A 160 12.98 -5.68 -0.84
CA LEU A 160 13.45 -6.77 -1.71
C LEU A 160 14.69 -7.47 -1.11
N GLY A 161 15.64 -6.68 -0.62
CA GLY A 161 16.83 -7.20 0.06
C GLY A 161 16.47 -8.04 1.29
N ASP A 162 15.53 -7.60 2.09
CA ASP A 162 15.04 -8.33 3.28
C ASP A 162 14.42 -9.68 2.91
N ILE A 163 13.66 -9.76 1.80
CA ILE A 163 13.06 -11.02 1.33
C ILE A 163 14.14 -12.08 1.03
N PHE A 164 15.23 -11.66 0.41
CA PHE A 164 16.30 -12.57 -0.03
C PHE A 164 17.54 -12.56 0.87
N ASN A 165 17.49 -11.83 2.00
CA ASN A 165 18.61 -11.66 2.94
C ASN A 165 19.89 -11.15 2.26
N VAL A 166 19.76 -10.12 1.42
CA VAL A 166 20.85 -9.48 0.68
C VAL A 166 20.78 -7.95 0.75
N THR A 167 21.91 -7.28 0.55
CA THR A 167 21.93 -5.81 0.38
C THR A 167 22.03 -5.47 -1.10
N LEU A 168 21.09 -4.67 -1.58
CA LEU A 168 20.99 -4.27 -2.99
C LEU A 168 21.22 -2.77 -3.13
N ASN A 169 22.18 -2.36 -3.95
CA ASN A 169 22.60 -0.98 -4.09
C ASN A 169 22.43 -0.41 -5.50
N THR A 170 22.44 -1.26 -6.52
CA THR A 170 22.37 -0.85 -7.93
C THR A 170 21.15 -1.45 -8.62
N GLN A 171 20.77 -0.87 -9.75
CA GLN A 171 19.68 -1.40 -10.57
C GLN A 171 20.00 -2.79 -11.09
N GLU A 172 21.27 -3.04 -11.41
CA GLU A 172 21.76 -4.33 -11.92
C GLU A 172 21.63 -5.43 -10.87
N GLU A 173 21.94 -5.12 -9.59
CA GLU A 173 21.81 -6.06 -8.48
C GLU A 173 20.34 -6.42 -8.16
N VAL A 174 19.39 -5.49 -8.42
CA VAL A 174 17.96 -5.67 -8.16
C VAL A 174 17.31 -6.64 -9.16
N ILE A 175 17.72 -6.62 -10.43
CA ILE A 175 17.05 -7.34 -11.52
C ILE A 175 16.89 -8.85 -11.25
N PRO A 176 17.92 -9.60 -10.83
CA PRO A 176 17.78 -11.05 -10.58
C PRO A 176 16.71 -11.39 -9.54
N TYR A 177 16.63 -10.59 -8.48
CA TYR A 177 15.67 -10.79 -7.40
C TYR A 177 14.25 -10.37 -7.77
N ALA A 178 14.10 -9.33 -8.58
CA ALA A 178 12.81 -8.95 -9.17
C ALA A 178 12.27 -10.06 -10.09
N LEU A 179 13.13 -10.67 -10.90
CA LEU A 179 12.80 -11.83 -11.74
C LEU A 179 12.41 -13.05 -10.89
N GLU A 180 13.03 -13.24 -9.73
CA GLU A 180 12.68 -14.33 -8.82
C GLU A 180 11.28 -14.12 -8.22
N LEU A 181 10.92 -12.90 -7.79
CA LEU A 181 9.55 -12.59 -7.34
C LEU A 181 8.51 -12.84 -8.45
N LYS A 182 8.86 -12.58 -9.71
CA LYS A 182 8.00 -12.92 -10.84
C LYS A 182 7.82 -14.44 -10.97
N LYS A 183 8.87 -15.25 -10.83
CA LYS A 183 8.77 -16.71 -10.84
C LYS A 183 7.95 -17.25 -9.65
N MET A 184 7.98 -16.56 -8.50
CA MET A 184 7.19 -16.90 -7.32
C MET A 184 5.70 -16.58 -7.49
N GLY A 185 5.29 -15.90 -8.59
CA GLY A 185 3.89 -15.71 -8.95
C GLY A 185 3.47 -14.28 -9.30
N ALA A 186 4.25 -13.24 -9.00
CA ALA A 186 3.89 -11.89 -9.37
C ALA A 186 3.86 -11.71 -10.91
N VAL A 187 2.81 -11.09 -11.44
CA VAL A 187 2.71 -10.83 -12.89
C VAL A 187 3.65 -9.69 -13.30
N ASN A 188 3.65 -8.59 -12.57
CA ASN A 188 4.54 -7.44 -12.77
C ASN A 188 5.24 -7.09 -11.46
N VAL A 189 6.54 -6.81 -11.50
CA VAL A 189 7.35 -6.47 -10.33
C VAL A 189 8.03 -5.12 -10.55
N CYS A 190 7.65 -4.10 -9.79
CA CYS A 190 8.31 -2.80 -9.80
C CYS A 190 9.12 -2.62 -8.51
N VAL A 191 10.42 -2.40 -8.63
CA VAL A 191 11.27 -2.14 -7.47
C VAL A 191 11.67 -0.66 -7.45
N SER A 192 11.23 0.05 -6.41
CA SER A 192 11.58 1.46 -6.22
C SER A 192 12.93 1.60 -5.49
N MET A 193 13.76 2.54 -5.94
CA MET A 193 15.15 2.72 -5.45
C MET A 193 15.44 4.17 -5.03
N GLY A 194 14.40 4.94 -4.69
CA GLY A 194 14.55 6.34 -4.33
C GLY A 194 15.24 7.15 -5.44
N GLY A 195 16.24 7.96 -5.09
CA GLY A 195 16.99 8.76 -6.06
C GLY A 195 17.72 7.97 -7.16
N LYS A 196 17.78 6.64 -7.04
CA LYS A 196 18.34 5.75 -8.10
C LYS A 196 17.29 5.32 -9.13
N GLY A 197 16.03 5.74 -8.97
CA GLY A 197 14.94 5.45 -9.90
C GLY A 197 14.17 4.17 -9.57
N ALA A 198 13.82 3.40 -10.60
CA ALA A 198 13.05 2.17 -10.45
C ALA A 198 13.36 1.15 -11.55
N ILE A 199 13.09 -0.12 -11.24
CA ILE A 199 13.12 -1.24 -12.18
C ILE A 199 11.70 -1.81 -12.29
N LEU A 200 11.26 -2.10 -13.50
CA LEU A 200 10.03 -2.87 -13.75
C LEU A 200 10.39 -4.14 -14.53
N VAL A 201 10.05 -5.29 -13.96
CA VAL A 201 9.98 -6.55 -14.67
C VAL A 201 8.52 -6.77 -15.04
N ALA A 202 8.20 -6.64 -16.32
CA ALA A 202 6.83 -6.68 -16.83
C ALA A 202 6.35 -8.12 -17.12
N ASP A 203 5.06 -8.27 -17.40
CA ASP A 203 4.42 -9.55 -17.73
C ASP A 203 4.97 -10.19 -18.99
N ASP A 204 5.38 -9.38 -19.97
CA ASP A 204 6.05 -9.81 -21.21
C ASP A 204 7.50 -10.32 -21.01
N GLY A 205 8.02 -10.26 -19.77
CA GLY A 205 9.37 -10.68 -19.41
C GLY A 205 10.44 -9.61 -19.65
N ASN A 206 10.08 -8.46 -20.21
CA ASN A 206 11.02 -7.37 -20.42
C ASN A 206 11.36 -6.64 -19.10
N VAL A 207 12.58 -6.12 -19.04
CA VAL A 207 13.07 -5.32 -17.92
C VAL A 207 13.21 -3.86 -18.35
N TYR A 208 12.46 -3.01 -17.71
CA TYR A 208 12.48 -1.56 -17.94
C TYR A 208 13.19 -0.86 -16.78
N LYS A 209 13.99 0.15 -17.10
CA LYS A 209 14.72 0.97 -16.13
C LYS A 209 14.27 2.42 -16.25
N ALA A 210 13.96 3.04 -15.13
CA ALA A 210 13.66 4.47 -15.04
C ALA A 210 14.64 5.15 -14.10
N LYS A 211 15.06 6.38 -14.46
CA LYS A 211 15.79 7.27 -13.56
C LYS A 211 14.79 8.00 -12.66
N ALA A 212 15.23 8.42 -11.47
CA ALA A 212 14.45 9.35 -10.69
C ALA A 212 14.34 10.69 -11.43
N PRO A 213 13.20 11.40 -11.32
CA PRO A 213 13.10 12.79 -11.75
C PRO A 213 14.11 13.65 -10.98
N ASP A 214 14.62 14.71 -11.62
CA ASP A 214 15.48 15.73 -11.02
C ASP A 214 14.72 16.57 -9.99
#